data_a9dcefd69035a295a3fe140facb746eb
#
_entry.id   a9dcefd69035a295a3fe140facb746eb
#
_cell.length_a   1.000
_cell.length_b   1.000
_cell.length_c   1.000
_cell.angle_alpha   90.00
_cell.angle_beta   90.00
_cell.angle_gamma   90.00
#
_symmetry.space_group_name_H-M   'P 1'
#
loop_
_entity.id
_entity.type
_entity.pdbx_description
1 polymer ?
#
loop_
_entity_poly.entity_id
_entity_poly.type
_entity_poly.pdbx_seq_one_letter_code
_entity_poly.pdbx_strand_id
1 'polypeptide(L)'
;MKAAGYTEKNADGFYVNADGQAAAFTLTVNAAKETHVGYAEMIKTQLEAFGIQVNLDTVDKDAYNAKASNKFSENNITMEAAIYGYTAAGMGMGNGLGSIYVDGNHAVQGGCQVFDEEFSAILREMKAAKTIEDYYTGAAKLQDYYAAHIPLIALYWDNMMLAYSSS
;
A
#
# COMPACT_ATOMS: atom_id res chain seq x y z
N MET A 1 19.46 0.15 -0.93
CA MET A 1 20.02 0.89 0.21
C MET A 1 21.06 1.92 -0.26
N LYS A 2 22.17 1.55 -0.91
CA LYS A 2 23.24 2.52 -1.31
C LYS A 2 22.72 3.69 -2.16
N ALA A 3 21.89 3.43 -3.15
CA ALA A 3 21.29 4.49 -3.99
C ALA A 3 20.37 5.45 -3.22
N ALA A 4 19.84 5.02 -2.07
CA ALA A 4 19.04 5.82 -1.17
C ALA A 4 19.86 6.48 -0.03
N GLY A 5 21.20 6.45 -0.11
CA GLY A 5 22.07 7.09 0.86
C GLY A 5 22.34 6.29 2.14
N TYR A 6 21.89 5.04 2.21
CA TYR A 6 22.13 4.16 3.37
C TYR A 6 23.27 3.20 3.05
N THR A 7 24.46 3.52 3.51
CA THR A 7 25.69 2.82 3.11
C THR A 7 26.33 1.99 4.21
N GLU A 8 26.07 2.31 5.46
CA GLU A 8 26.66 1.68 6.64
C GLU A 8 25.60 1.11 7.56
N LYS A 9 26.00 0.27 8.50
CA LYS A 9 25.10 -0.26 9.54
C LYS A 9 25.56 0.22 10.91
N ASN A 10 24.59 0.54 11.78
CA ASN A 10 24.83 0.85 13.18
C ASN A 10 25.14 -0.42 14.01
N ALA A 11 25.36 -0.25 15.31
CA ALA A 11 25.66 -1.36 16.23
C ALA A 11 24.55 -2.41 16.31
N ASP A 12 23.31 -2.02 16.05
CA ASP A 12 22.14 -2.90 16.05
C ASP A 12 21.94 -3.63 14.71
N GLY A 13 22.79 -3.35 13.72
CA GLY A 13 22.74 -3.99 12.40
C GLY A 13 21.82 -3.32 11.38
N PHE A 14 21.25 -2.16 11.71
CA PHE A 14 20.39 -1.41 10.79
C PHE A 14 21.19 -0.45 9.92
N TYR A 15 20.82 -0.36 8.64
CA TYR A 15 21.39 0.60 7.72
C TYR A 15 21.11 2.03 8.17
N VAL A 16 22.12 2.89 8.09
CA VAL A 16 22.04 4.31 8.45
C VAL A 16 22.45 5.20 7.29
N ASN A 17 21.87 6.40 7.24
CA ASN A 17 22.27 7.46 6.34
C ASN A 17 23.51 8.22 6.88
N ALA A 18 23.96 9.24 6.15
CA ALA A 18 25.13 10.05 6.54
C ALA A 18 24.96 10.78 7.90
N ASP A 19 23.73 11.03 8.32
CA ASP A 19 23.39 11.67 9.59
C ASP A 19 23.25 10.64 10.74
N GLY A 20 23.51 9.37 10.49
CA GLY A 20 23.37 8.28 11.46
C GLY A 20 21.94 7.83 11.73
N GLN A 21 20.97 8.29 10.93
CA GLN A 21 19.57 7.88 11.07
C GLN A 21 19.35 6.51 10.44
N ALA A 22 18.71 5.61 11.20
CA ALA A 22 18.40 4.27 10.70
C ALA A 22 17.37 4.29 9.58
N ALA A 23 17.51 3.38 8.62
CA ALA A 23 16.47 3.05 7.68
C ALA A 23 15.34 2.36 8.46
N ALA A 24 14.29 3.09 8.75
CA ALA A 24 13.18 2.65 9.57
C ALA A 24 11.84 3.13 9.00
N PHE A 25 10.78 2.37 9.26
CA PHE A 25 9.41 2.80 9.01
C PHE A 25 8.44 2.12 9.99
N THR A 26 7.25 2.69 10.09
CA THR A 26 6.14 2.14 10.88
C THR A 26 5.20 1.35 9.99
N LEU A 27 4.94 0.09 10.36
CA LEU A 27 3.96 -0.78 9.72
C LEU A 27 2.71 -0.88 10.59
N THR A 28 1.64 -0.23 10.14
CA THR A 28 0.35 -0.24 10.84
C THR A 28 -0.46 -1.47 10.47
N VAL A 29 -1.01 -2.16 11.46
CA VAL A 29 -1.82 -3.36 11.26
C VAL A 29 -3.04 -3.38 12.18
N ASN A 30 -4.17 -3.89 11.66
CA ASN A 30 -5.40 -4.06 12.42
C ASN A 30 -5.29 -5.29 13.33
N ALA A 31 -5.31 -5.09 14.65
CA ALA A 31 -5.22 -6.14 15.67
C ALA A 31 -6.34 -7.20 15.56
N ALA A 32 -7.52 -6.82 15.04
CA ALA A 32 -8.63 -7.75 14.83
C ALA A 32 -8.42 -8.72 13.64
N LYS A 33 -7.34 -8.56 12.88
CA LYS A 33 -6.97 -9.38 11.73
C LYS A 33 -5.72 -10.20 12.05
N GLU A 34 -5.90 -11.34 12.76
CA GLU A 34 -4.78 -12.19 13.19
C GLU A 34 -3.81 -12.55 12.06
N THR A 35 -4.34 -12.86 10.87
CA THR A 35 -3.52 -13.15 9.68
C THR A 35 -2.64 -11.98 9.29
N HIS A 36 -3.18 -10.75 9.32
CA HIS A 36 -2.41 -9.54 9.02
C HIS A 36 -1.32 -9.27 10.07
N VAL A 37 -1.62 -9.53 11.35
CA VAL A 37 -0.62 -9.43 12.43
C VAL A 37 0.52 -10.40 12.20
N GLY A 38 0.21 -11.67 11.92
CA GLY A 38 1.23 -12.68 11.61
C GLY A 38 2.11 -12.31 10.41
N TYR A 39 1.53 -11.76 9.35
CA TYR A 39 2.31 -11.27 8.21
C TYR A 39 3.17 -10.05 8.57
N ALA A 40 2.65 -9.13 9.39
CA ALA A 40 3.43 -7.97 9.84
C ALA A 40 4.66 -8.39 10.64
N GLU A 41 4.53 -9.36 11.53
CA GLU A 41 5.64 -9.92 12.31
C GLU A 41 6.67 -10.62 11.41
N MET A 42 6.21 -11.36 10.40
CA MET A 42 7.09 -12.01 9.43
C MET A 42 7.86 -10.97 8.60
N ILE A 43 7.18 -9.93 8.09
CA ILE A 43 7.79 -8.82 7.35
C ILE A 43 8.83 -8.12 8.22
N LYS A 44 8.47 -7.79 9.47
CA LYS A 44 9.40 -7.21 10.44
C LYS A 44 10.65 -8.07 10.58
N THR A 45 10.50 -9.35 10.86
CA THR A 45 11.62 -10.28 11.05
C THR A 45 12.54 -10.32 9.83
N GLN A 46 11.98 -10.38 8.62
CA GLN A 46 12.77 -10.46 7.38
C GLN A 46 13.49 -9.14 7.08
N LEU A 47 12.82 -8.01 7.24
CA LEU A 47 13.40 -6.71 6.96
C LEU A 47 14.46 -6.31 8.00
N GLU A 48 14.26 -6.63 9.27
CA GLU A 48 15.25 -6.40 10.32
C GLU A 48 16.51 -7.29 10.12
N ALA A 49 16.33 -8.54 9.70
CA ALA A 49 17.46 -9.39 9.30
C ALA A 49 18.25 -8.82 8.11
N PHE A 50 17.57 -8.13 7.19
CA PHE A 50 18.22 -7.41 6.10
C PHE A 50 18.94 -6.14 6.58
N GLY A 51 18.39 -5.47 7.59
CA GLY A 51 18.93 -4.24 8.19
C GLY A 51 18.03 -3.02 8.04
N ILE A 52 16.72 -3.21 7.89
CA ILE A 52 15.70 -2.16 7.91
C ILE A 52 14.87 -2.34 9.18
N GLN A 53 14.82 -1.33 10.03
CA GLN A 53 14.03 -1.34 11.24
C GLN A 53 12.54 -1.22 10.94
N VAL A 54 11.72 -2.10 11.50
CA VAL A 54 10.26 -2.05 11.34
C VAL A 54 9.59 -1.88 12.70
N ASN A 55 8.91 -0.75 12.87
CA ASN A 55 8.11 -0.47 14.06
C ASN A 55 6.67 -0.94 13.81
N LEU A 56 6.23 -1.99 14.50
CA LEU A 56 4.85 -2.44 14.38
C LEU A 56 3.92 -1.54 15.19
N ASP A 57 2.91 -1.01 14.53
CA ASP A 57 1.82 -0.24 15.10
C ASP A 57 0.52 -1.06 15.02
N THR A 58 0.38 -1.98 15.98
CA THR A 58 -0.79 -2.86 16.07
C THR A 58 -1.91 -2.16 16.83
N VAL A 59 -2.92 -1.73 16.10
CA VAL A 59 -4.03 -0.93 16.63
C VAL A 59 -5.36 -1.63 16.48
N ASP A 60 -6.36 -1.25 17.28
CA ASP A 60 -7.72 -1.74 17.12
C ASP A 60 -8.34 -1.32 15.77
N LYS A 61 -9.49 -1.94 15.44
CA LYS A 61 -10.17 -1.72 14.18
C LYS A 61 -10.54 -0.25 13.94
N ASP A 62 -10.99 0.46 14.98
CA ASP A 62 -11.47 1.82 14.84
C ASP A 62 -10.31 2.79 14.65
N ALA A 63 -9.22 2.61 15.41
CA ALA A 63 -7.98 3.35 15.24
C ALA A 63 -7.34 3.06 13.87
N TYR A 64 -7.35 1.79 13.42
CA TYR A 64 -6.87 1.43 12.09
C TYR A 64 -7.70 2.12 10.98
N ASN A 65 -9.03 2.05 11.08
CA ASN A 65 -9.92 2.70 10.10
C ASN A 65 -9.76 4.23 10.14
N ALA A 66 -9.55 4.82 11.29
CA ALA A 66 -9.30 6.25 11.40
C ALA A 66 -8.01 6.66 10.65
N LYS A 67 -6.95 5.87 10.74
CA LYS A 67 -5.70 6.08 9.99
C LYS A 67 -5.85 5.78 8.49
N ALA A 68 -6.55 4.69 8.13
CA ALA A 68 -6.63 4.19 6.76
C ALA A 68 -7.77 4.78 5.93
N SER A 69 -8.83 5.30 6.57
CA SER A 69 -10.10 5.69 5.91
C SER A 69 -10.45 7.16 6.04
N ASN A 70 -9.66 7.93 6.77
CA ASN A 70 -9.96 9.35 6.96
C ASN A 70 -9.68 10.16 5.69
N LYS A 71 -10.27 11.34 5.65
CA LYS A 71 -10.01 12.31 4.59
C LYS A 71 -8.54 12.74 4.66
N PHE A 72 -7.75 12.16 3.77
CA PHE A 72 -6.34 12.49 3.65
C PHE A 72 -6.15 13.78 2.86
N SER A 73 -5.09 14.50 3.18
CA SER A 73 -4.53 15.56 2.36
C SER A 73 -3.01 15.39 2.36
N GLU A 74 -2.33 16.01 1.42
CA GLU A 74 -0.85 16.03 1.38
C GLU A 74 -0.22 16.37 2.74
N ASN A 75 -0.93 17.19 3.53
CA ASN A 75 -0.47 17.65 4.83
C ASN A 75 -0.95 16.78 6.00
N ASN A 76 -1.64 15.69 5.74
CA ASN A 76 -2.22 14.81 6.76
C ASN A 76 -2.06 13.34 6.41
N ILE A 77 -0.82 12.93 6.16
CA ILE A 77 -0.45 11.53 5.99
C ILE A 77 -0.39 10.89 7.37
N THR A 78 -1.16 9.85 7.58
CA THR A 78 -1.35 9.21 8.90
C THR A 78 -0.71 7.84 9.01
N MET A 79 -0.15 7.32 7.92
CA MET A 79 0.53 6.03 7.87
C MET A 79 1.75 6.09 6.96
N GLU A 80 2.83 5.40 7.33
CA GLU A 80 3.99 5.16 6.45
C GLU A 80 3.78 3.90 5.61
N ALA A 81 3.32 2.82 6.25
CA ALA A 81 2.94 1.57 5.60
C ALA A 81 1.80 0.89 6.37
N ALA A 82 0.98 0.11 5.68
CA ALA A 82 -0.07 -0.68 6.33
C ALA A 82 -0.32 -1.99 5.57
N ILE A 83 -0.78 -3.02 6.31
CA ILE A 83 -1.31 -4.23 5.68
C ILE A 83 -2.82 -4.05 5.52
N TYR A 84 -3.29 -4.15 4.30
CA TYR A 84 -4.68 -3.96 3.94
C TYR A 84 -5.21 -5.13 3.11
N GLY A 85 -6.45 -5.54 3.38
CA GLY A 85 -7.16 -6.52 2.55
C GLY A 85 -7.93 -5.81 1.45
N TYR A 86 -7.73 -6.22 0.21
CA TYR A 86 -8.40 -5.67 -0.95
C TYR A 86 -9.16 -6.74 -1.72
N THR A 87 -10.36 -6.43 -2.16
CA THR A 87 -11.13 -7.33 -3.02
C THR A 87 -10.95 -6.91 -4.47
N ALA A 88 -10.55 -7.84 -5.32
CA ALA A 88 -10.43 -7.57 -6.75
C ALA A 88 -11.76 -7.09 -7.32
N ALA A 89 -11.75 -5.94 -7.96
CA ALA A 89 -12.95 -5.29 -8.47
C ALA A 89 -13.36 -5.74 -9.89
N GLY A 90 -12.96 -6.94 -10.31
CA GLY A 90 -13.31 -7.48 -11.63
C GLY A 90 -12.92 -6.56 -12.79
N MET A 91 -13.86 -6.35 -13.73
CA MET A 91 -13.64 -5.47 -14.89
C MET A 91 -13.55 -3.97 -14.54
N GLY A 92 -13.83 -3.58 -13.31
CA GLY A 92 -13.67 -2.22 -12.81
C GLY A 92 -12.25 -1.87 -12.40
N MET A 93 -11.22 -2.42 -13.03
CA MET A 93 -9.81 -2.29 -12.66
C MET A 93 -9.37 -0.82 -12.44
N GLY A 94 -9.83 0.10 -13.28
CA GLY A 94 -9.58 1.54 -13.10
C GLY A 94 -10.17 2.12 -11.83
N ASN A 95 -11.38 1.70 -11.44
CA ASN A 95 -11.99 2.12 -10.18
C ASN A 95 -11.35 1.42 -8.97
N GLY A 96 -10.98 0.15 -9.12
CA GLY A 96 -10.32 -0.62 -8.08
C GLY A 96 -8.93 -0.08 -7.76
N LEU A 97 -8.10 0.12 -8.77
CA LEU A 97 -6.76 0.68 -8.61
C LEU A 97 -6.80 2.15 -8.20
N GLY A 98 -7.75 2.92 -8.71
CA GLY A 98 -7.97 4.31 -8.30
C GLY A 98 -8.37 4.48 -6.85
N SER A 99 -8.89 3.44 -6.20
CA SER A 99 -9.22 3.47 -4.79
C SER A 99 -7.98 3.34 -3.88
N ILE A 100 -6.85 2.93 -4.40
CA ILE A 100 -5.60 2.79 -3.68
C ILE A 100 -4.90 4.15 -3.56
N TYR A 101 -5.14 5.04 -4.52
CA TYR A 101 -4.58 6.38 -4.55
C TYR A 101 -5.62 7.43 -4.20
N VAL A 102 -5.19 8.44 -3.52
CA VAL A 102 -5.99 9.62 -3.23
C VAL A 102 -5.58 10.70 -4.21
N ASP A 103 -6.43 11.05 -5.17
CA ASP A 103 -6.32 12.35 -5.78
C ASP A 103 -6.82 13.37 -4.75
N GLY A 104 -6.27 14.57 -4.70
CA GLY A 104 -6.50 15.56 -3.64
C GLY A 104 -7.98 15.88 -3.31
N ASN A 105 -8.95 15.24 -3.98
CA ASN A 105 -10.38 15.42 -3.80
C ASN A 105 -11.13 14.18 -3.28
N HIS A 106 -10.49 13.01 -3.27
CA HIS A 106 -11.15 11.76 -2.90
C HIS A 106 -10.38 11.01 -1.83
N ALA A 107 -10.85 11.11 -0.60
CA ALA A 107 -10.45 10.17 0.43
C ALA A 107 -11.06 8.82 0.12
N VAL A 108 -10.27 7.87 -0.31
CA VAL A 108 -10.73 6.52 -0.57
C VAL A 108 -10.34 5.63 0.59
N GLN A 109 -11.28 4.84 1.03
CA GLN A 109 -11.08 3.82 2.05
C GLN A 109 -9.92 2.90 1.66
N GLY A 110 -8.87 2.84 2.50
CA GLY A 110 -7.71 2.01 2.27
C GLY A 110 -6.71 2.53 1.23
N GLY A 111 -6.73 3.83 0.94
CA GLY A 111 -5.77 4.44 0.04
C GLY A 111 -4.33 4.38 0.58
N CYS A 112 -3.36 4.32 -0.34
CA CYS A 112 -1.93 4.33 0.00
C CYS A 112 -1.44 5.70 0.48
N GLN A 113 -2.32 6.69 0.62
CA GLN A 113 -1.99 8.07 1.01
C GLN A 113 -0.90 8.70 0.11
N VAL A 114 -0.89 8.31 -1.15
CA VAL A 114 0.02 8.86 -2.16
C VAL A 114 -0.72 9.92 -2.96
N PHE A 115 -0.17 11.12 -2.97
CA PHE A 115 -0.67 12.25 -3.77
C PHE A 115 0.23 12.41 -4.97
N ASP A 116 -0.26 12.00 -6.12
CA ASP A 116 0.50 12.04 -7.37
C ASP A 116 -0.40 12.49 -8.52
N GLU A 117 -0.06 13.63 -9.13
CA GLU A 117 -0.84 14.21 -10.23
C GLU A 117 -0.72 13.37 -11.50
N GLU A 118 0.40 12.71 -11.76
CA GLU A 118 0.55 11.80 -12.91
C GLU A 118 -0.45 10.65 -12.79
N PHE A 119 -0.52 10.02 -11.62
CA PHE A 119 -1.50 8.96 -11.37
C PHE A 119 -2.95 9.46 -11.51
N SER A 120 -3.25 10.62 -10.92
CA SER A 120 -4.58 11.23 -10.99
C SER A 120 -4.97 11.57 -12.42
N ALA A 121 -4.04 12.02 -13.25
CA ALA A 121 -4.28 12.30 -14.67
C ALA A 121 -4.63 11.03 -15.45
N ILE A 122 -3.90 9.92 -15.24
CA ILE A 122 -4.19 8.62 -15.84
C ILE A 122 -5.61 8.15 -15.47
N LEU A 123 -5.99 8.25 -14.20
CA LEU A 123 -7.33 7.87 -13.77
C LEU A 123 -8.43 8.71 -14.38
N ARG A 124 -8.22 10.03 -14.52
CA ARG A 124 -9.18 10.92 -15.18
C ARG A 124 -9.35 10.55 -16.64
N GLU A 125 -8.24 10.27 -17.36
CA GLU A 125 -8.26 9.80 -18.74
C GLU A 125 -9.07 8.49 -18.86
N MET A 126 -8.83 7.51 -18.00
CA MET A 126 -9.59 6.25 -17.99
C MET A 126 -11.08 6.45 -17.71
N LYS A 127 -11.41 7.33 -16.76
CA LYS A 127 -12.83 7.64 -16.45
C LYS A 127 -13.52 8.39 -17.58
N ALA A 128 -12.81 9.15 -18.40
CA ALA A 128 -13.31 9.89 -19.53
C ALA A 128 -13.36 9.06 -20.82
N ALA A 129 -12.79 7.84 -20.82
CA ALA A 129 -12.75 6.96 -22.00
C ALA A 129 -14.15 6.68 -22.52
N LYS A 130 -14.34 6.85 -23.82
CA LYS A 130 -15.62 6.61 -24.53
C LYS A 130 -15.64 5.28 -25.25
N THR A 131 -14.48 4.70 -25.49
CA THR A 131 -14.31 3.39 -26.11
C THR A 131 -13.57 2.44 -25.18
N ILE A 132 -13.72 1.15 -25.43
CA ILE A 132 -12.97 0.14 -24.68
C ILE A 132 -11.47 0.20 -24.96
N GLU A 133 -11.10 0.63 -26.17
CA GLU A 133 -9.71 0.79 -26.60
C GLU A 133 -9.03 1.95 -25.86
N ASP A 134 -9.70 3.10 -25.73
CA ASP A 134 -9.21 4.23 -24.92
C ASP A 134 -9.01 3.80 -23.44
N TYR A 135 -9.98 3.02 -22.91
CA TYR A 135 -9.88 2.52 -21.55
C TYR A 135 -8.67 1.59 -21.35
N TYR A 136 -8.43 0.66 -22.28
CA TYR A 136 -7.25 -0.21 -22.22
C TYR A 136 -5.93 0.54 -22.38
N THR A 137 -5.92 1.60 -23.18
CA THR A 137 -4.75 2.49 -23.31
C THR A 137 -4.43 3.15 -21.96
N GLY A 138 -5.43 3.67 -21.27
CA GLY A 138 -5.26 4.20 -19.90
C GLY A 138 -4.82 3.13 -18.90
N ALA A 139 -5.39 1.92 -18.99
CA ALA A 139 -5.00 0.82 -18.12
C ALA A 139 -3.54 0.39 -18.31
N ALA A 140 -3.02 0.42 -19.53
CA ALA A 140 -1.60 0.16 -19.81
C ALA A 140 -0.70 1.22 -19.15
N LYS A 141 -1.03 2.50 -19.29
CA LYS A 141 -0.31 3.59 -18.60
C LYS A 141 -0.31 3.40 -17.07
N LEU A 142 -1.44 2.95 -16.52
CA LEU A 142 -1.56 2.67 -15.10
C LEU A 142 -0.66 1.52 -14.65
N GLN A 143 -0.53 0.47 -15.46
CA GLN A 143 0.40 -0.65 -15.19
C GLN A 143 1.86 -0.18 -15.23
N ASP A 144 2.23 0.65 -16.20
CA ASP A 144 3.58 1.23 -16.29
C ASP A 144 3.89 2.09 -15.06
N TYR A 145 2.93 2.92 -14.63
CA TYR A 145 3.05 3.71 -13.41
C TYR A 145 3.27 2.81 -12.18
N TYR A 146 2.49 1.74 -12.04
CA TYR A 146 2.64 0.77 -10.95
C TYR A 146 4.02 0.10 -10.95
N ALA A 147 4.51 -0.27 -12.11
CA ALA A 147 5.83 -0.89 -12.24
C ALA A 147 6.97 0.07 -11.86
N ALA A 148 6.79 1.37 -12.13
CA ALA A 148 7.79 2.40 -11.81
C ALA A 148 7.79 2.81 -10.33
N HIS A 149 6.63 2.91 -9.70
CA HIS A 149 6.46 3.53 -8.37
C HIS A 149 6.16 2.54 -7.24
N ILE A 150 5.68 1.32 -7.56
CA ILE A 150 5.38 0.22 -6.61
C ILE A 150 4.61 0.72 -5.38
N PRO A 151 3.47 1.38 -5.53
CA PRO A 151 2.74 1.96 -4.40
C PRO A 151 2.05 0.91 -3.52
N LEU A 152 1.89 -0.29 -4.05
CA LEU A 152 1.28 -1.43 -3.40
C LEU A 152 2.08 -2.69 -3.70
N ILE A 153 2.31 -3.49 -2.67
CA ILE A 153 2.94 -4.81 -2.79
C ILE A 153 1.88 -5.87 -2.50
N ALA A 154 1.50 -6.66 -3.51
CA ALA A 154 0.61 -7.79 -3.31
C ALA A 154 1.35 -8.90 -2.55
N LEU A 155 0.83 -9.26 -1.37
CA LEU A 155 1.44 -10.28 -0.52
C LEU A 155 0.89 -11.68 -0.85
N TYR A 156 -0.43 -11.82 -0.96
CA TYR A 156 -1.10 -13.09 -1.21
C TYR A 156 -2.56 -12.90 -1.66
N TRP A 157 -3.17 -13.97 -2.14
CA TRP A 157 -4.59 -14.10 -2.39
C TRP A 157 -5.17 -15.14 -1.45
N ASP A 158 -6.28 -14.80 -0.80
CA ASP A 158 -7.03 -15.78 -0.01
C ASP A 158 -7.73 -16.79 -0.91
N ASN A 159 -7.61 -18.07 -0.56
CA ASN A 159 -8.43 -19.10 -1.18
C ASN A 159 -9.82 -19.12 -0.53
N MET A 160 -10.85 -18.90 -1.35
CA MET A 160 -12.23 -19.07 -0.88
C MET A 160 -12.62 -20.55 -1.04
N MET A 161 -12.90 -21.22 0.08
CA MET A 161 -13.46 -22.57 0.08
C MET A 161 -14.96 -22.51 0.32
N LEU A 162 -15.74 -23.05 -0.62
CA LEU A 162 -17.17 -23.20 -0.50
C LEU A 162 -17.48 -24.67 -0.22
N ALA A 163 -18.05 -24.98 0.94
CA ALA A 163 -18.59 -26.28 1.23
C ALA A 163 -20.12 -26.25 0.98
N TYR A 164 -20.62 -27.19 0.21
CA TYR A 164 -22.06 -27.35 -0.02
C TYR A 164 -22.46 -28.80 0.16
N SER A 165 -23.69 -29.04 0.64
CA SER A 165 -24.25 -30.38 0.72
C SER A 165 -24.79 -30.77 -0.66
N SER A 166 -24.34 -31.90 -1.19
CA SER A 166 -24.99 -32.55 -2.33
C SER A 166 -26.14 -33.38 -1.81
N SER A 167 -27.36 -32.83 -1.80
CA SER A 167 -28.59 -33.61 -1.56
C SER A 167 -29.06 -34.26 -2.83
#